data_03ba57aa9b625192708dfabb5a07c9e6
#
_entry.id   03ba57aa9b625192708dfabb5a07c9e6
#
_cell.length_a   1.000
_cell.length_b   1.000
_cell.length_c   1.000
_cell.angle_alpha   90.00
_cell.angle_beta   90.00
_cell.angle_gamma   90.00
#
_symmetry.space_group_name_H-M   'P 1'
#
loop_
_entity.id
_entity.type
_entity.pdbx_description
1 polymer ?
#
loop_
_entity_poly.entity_id
_entity_poly.type
_entity_poly.pdbx_seq_one_letter_code
_entity_poly.pdbx_strand_id
1 'polypeptide(L)'
;MNNIQVIAFDCDGVLFDTKKANMTFYNQILNQFGMPDLTSKQFAYVHMHTVDASLRYLLDDESLCESAHAYRKKIGYSPFIKLMEIEPNLKPLLKKLRPKYKTAIATNRTDTMNSVLAEHNLKGYFDLVVSARDVTHPKPHPDLLMKILTHFEIEAFQAVYIGDSELDEIASRAAGVFLIAYNNPHLSADYHIQSLKELEGILEDKLDNSPFT
;
A
#
# COMPACT_ATOMS: atom_id res chain seq x y z
N MET A 1 18.49 2.76 -21.72
CA MET A 1 17.77 3.85 -21.05
C MET A 1 16.56 3.25 -20.40
N ASN A 2 16.50 3.28 -19.07
CA ASN A 2 15.30 2.86 -18.38
C ASN A 2 14.25 3.94 -18.54
N ASN A 3 13.33 3.72 -19.45
CA ASN A 3 12.20 4.61 -19.64
C ASN A 3 11.11 4.20 -18.65
N ILE A 4 11.12 4.76 -17.44
CA ILE A 4 10.05 4.53 -16.47
C ILE A 4 8.73 4.99 -17.08
N GLN A 5 7.74 4.14 -17.02
CA GLN A 5 6.40 4.38 -17.55
C GLN A 5 5.33 4.38 -16.45
N VAL A 6 5.54 3.56 -15.40
CA VAL A 6 4.56 3.39 -14.33
C VAL A 6 5.20 3.67 -12.98
N ILE A 7 4.49 4.45 -12.16
CA ILE A 7 4.82 4.68 -10.76
C ILE A 7 3.67 4.10 -9.92
N ALA A 8 3.98 3.04 -9.19
CA ALA A 8 3.05 2.36 -8.31
C ALA A 8 3.33 2.70 -6.84
N PHE A 9 2.30 2.76 -6.03
CA PHE A 9 2.38 3.13 -4.62
C PHE A 9 1.67 2.09 -3.76
N ASP A 10 2.22 1.81 -2.58
CA ASP A 10 1.38 1.26 -1.51
C ASP A 10 0.44 2.33 -0.95
N CYS A 11 -0.57 1.90 -0.23
CA CYS A 11 -1.57 2.79 0.36
C CYS A 11 -1.23 3.17 1.80
N ASP A 12 -1.13 2.15 2.67
CA ASP A 12 -0.93 2.33 4.10
C ASP A 12 0.54 2.62 4.39
N GLY A 13 0.85 3.72 5.07
CA GLY A 13 2.22 4.14 5.36
C GLY A 13 2.89 4.94 4.25
N VAL A 14 2.35 4.95 3.01
CA VAL A 14 2.89 5.70 1.86
C VAL A 14 1.97 6.83 1.42
N LEU A 15 0.76 6.50 0.93
CA LEU A 15 -0.21 7.52 0.51
C LEU A 15 -0.90 8.17 1.70
N PHE A 16 -1.04 7.40 2.79
CA PHE A 16 -1.72 7.82 4.01
C PHE A 16 -0.99 7.31 5.25
N ASP A 17 -0.87 8.15 6.28
CA ASP A 17 -0.71 7.66 7.64
C ASP A 17 -2.06 7.09 8.09
N THR A 18 -2.11 5.77 8.19
CA THR A 18 -3.32 5.03 8.56
C THR A 18 -3.25 4.44 9.98
N LYS A 19 -2.20 4.76 10.73
CA LYS A 19 -1.93 4.20 12.05
C LYS A 19 -3.11 4.35 13.00
N LYS A 20 -3.62 5.57 13.14
CA LYS A 20 -4.77 5.86 14.01
C LYS A 20 -6.05 5.15 13.54
N ALA A 21 -6.30 5.15 12.23
CA ALA A 21 -7.47 4.49 11.64
C ALA A 21 -7.45 2.98 11.87
N ASN A 22 -6.33 2.32 11.56
CA ASN A 22 -6.17 0.88 11.72
C ASN A 22 -6.19 0.46 13.19
N MET A 23 -5.50 1.18 14.07
CA MET A 23 -5.56 0.90 15.53
C MET A 23 -7.00 0.97 16.04
N THR A 24 -7.72 2.04 15.70
CA THR A 24 -9.11 2.21 16.18
C THR A 24 -10.02 1.12 15.63
N PHE A 25 -9.86 0.76 14.35
CA PHE A 25 -10.64 -0.30 13.71
C PHE A 25 -10.43 -1.66 14.36
N TYR A 26 -9.17 -2.10 14.51
CA TYR A 26 -8.88 -3.41 15.10
C TYR A 26 -9.19 -3.46 16.60
N ASN A 27 -8.92 -2.40 17.35
CA ASN A 27 -9.30 -2.33 18.77
C ASN A 27 -10.82 -2.42 18.95
N GLN A 28 -11.61 -1.78 18.09
CA GLN A 28 -13.06 -1.90 18.13
C GLN A 28 -13.54 -3.35 17.88
N ILE A 29 -12.85 -4.08 16.97
CA ILE A 29 -13.15 -5.50 16.74
C ILE A 29 -12.76 -6.33 17.96
N LEU A 30 -11.56 -6.18 18.49
CA LEU A 30 -11.08 -6.93 19.64
C LEU A 30 -11.97 -6.71 20.88
N ASN A 31 -12.30 -5.46 21.16
CA ASN A 31 -13.14 -5.08 22.29
C ASN A 31 -14.57 -5.67 22.21
N GLN A 32 -15.12 -5.84 20.99
CA GLN A 32 -16.41 -6.52 20.77
C GLN A 32 -16.41 -7.94 21.34
N PHE A 33 -15.25 -8.59 21.34
CA PHE A 33 -15.08 -9.97 21.82
C PHE A 33 -14.38 -10.05 23.20
N GLY A 34 -14.33 -8.92 23.93
CA GLY A 34 -13.76 -8.87 25.28
C GLY A 34 -12.23 -8.99 25.32
N MET A 35 -11.56 -8.79 24.19
CA MET A 35 -10.10 -8.84 24.08
C MET A 35 -9.48 -7.46 24.33
N PRO A 36 -8.25 -7.41 24.86
CA PRO A 36 -7.54 -6.15 25.06
C PRO A 36 -7.17 -5.47 23.74
N ASP A 37 -6.85 -4.17 23.80
CA ASP A 37 -6.33 -3.40 22.68
C ASP A 37 -5.02 -4.00 22.15
N LEU A 38 -4.74 -3.69 20.87
CA LEU A 38 -3.52 -4.12 20.19
C LEU A 38 -2.25 -3.72 20.94
N THR A 39 -1.36 -4.67 21.12
CA THR A 39 0.04 -4.37 21.44
C THR A 39 0.76 -3.76 20.24
N SER A 40 1.91 -3.08 20.48
CA SER A 40 2.73 -2.55 19.39
C SER A 40 3.17 -3.63 18.38
N LYS A 41 3.47 -4.85 18.85
CA LYS A 41 3.83 -5.97 17.98
C LYS A 41 2.66 -6.43 17.11
N GLN A 42 1.48 -6.54 17.68
CA GLN A 42 0.27 -6.88 16.94
C GLN A 42 -0.09 -5.81 15.93
N PHE A 43 0.04 -4.52 16.32
CA PHE A 43 -0.17 -3.42 15.39
C PHE A 43 0.78 -3.48 14.20
N ALA A 44 2.08 -3.69 14.42
CA ALA A 44 3.06 -3.82 13.33
C ALA A 44 2.66 -4.93 12.33
N TYR A 45 2.13 -6.05 12.81
CA TYR A 45 1.64 -7.11 11.94
C TYR A 45 0.40 -6.69 11.13
N VAL A 46 -0.66 -6.22 11.82
CA VAL A 46 -1.94 -5.92 11.14
C VAL A 46 -1.86 -4.72 10.21
N HIS A 47 -0.85 -3.86 10.36
CA HIS A 47 -0.67 -2.66 9.54
C HIS A 47 -0.28 -2.99 8.09
N MET A 48 0.46 -4.07 7.88
CA MET A 48 0.98 -4.45 6.56
C MET A 48 0.25 -5.65 5.91
N HIS A 49 -0.49 -6.44 6.72
CA HIS A 49 -1.16 -7.63 6.23
C HIS A 49 -2.61 -7.38 5.82
N THR A 50 -3.19 -8.34 5.05
CA THR A 50 -4.62 -8.32 4.75
C THR A 50 -5.45 -8.44 6.02
N VAL A 51 -6.69 -7.97 6.01
CA VAL A 51 -7.59 -8.08 7.17
C VAL A 51 -7.87 -9.53 7.54
N ASP A 52 -7.89 -10.46 6.59
CA ASP A 52 -8.05 -11.89 6.86
C ASP A 52 -6.86 -12.46 7.63
N ALA A 53 -5.64 -12.23 7.13
CA ALA A 53 -4.41 -12.63 7.82
C ALA A 53 -4.30 -11.98 9.22
N SER A 54 -4.69 -10.73 9.34
CA SER A 54 -4.68 -9.98 10.59
C SER A 54 -5.62 -10.56 11.64
N LEU A 55 -6.85 -10.89 11.26
CA LEU A 55 -7.80 -11.50 12.19
C LEU A 55 -7.37 -12.90 12.62
N ARG A 56 -6.85 -13.72 11.70
CA ARG A 56 -6.28 -15.03 12.05
C ARG A 56 -5.07 -14.93 12.98
N TYR A 57 -4.24 -13.90 12.81
CA TYR A 57 -3.10 -13.65 13.71
C TYR A 57 -3.53 -13.18 15.12
N LEU A 58 -4.62 -12.40 15.20
CA LEU A 58 -5.10 -11.85 16.48
C LEU A 58 -5.96 -12.83 17.26
N LEU A 59 -6.63 -13.76 16.57
CA LEU A 59 -7.68 -14.63 17.11
C LEU A 59 -7.31 -16.10 16.80
N ASP A 60 -6.94 -16.86 17.81
CA ASP A 60 -6.51 -18.26 17.65
C ASP A 60 -7.67 -19.26 17.43
N ASP A 61 -8.91 -18.77 17.27
CA ASP A 61 -10.12 -19.56 17.12
C ASP A 61 -10.84 -19.22 15.81
N GLU A 62 -11.08 -20.23 14.96
CA GLU A 62 -11.69 -20.05 13.64
C GLU A 62 -13.12 -19.50 13.73
N SER A 63 -13.93 -19.98 14.70
CA SER A 63 -15.28 -19.51 14.91
C SER A 63 -15.31 -18.04 15.36
N LEU A 64 -14.32 -17.65 16.17
CA LEU A 64 -14.14 -16.27 16.59
C LEU A 64 -13.68 -15.39 15.39
N CYS A 65 -12.81 -15.90 14.51
CA CYS A 65 -12.44 -15.23 13.27
C CYS A 65 -13.65 -14.99 12.36
N GLU A 66 -14.50 -15.98 12.16
CA GLU A 66 -15.74 -15.84 11.38
C GLU A 66 -16.67 -14.78 11.97
N SER A 67 -16.85 -14.80 13.29
CA SER A 67 -17.64 -13.81 14.03
C SER A 67 -17.05 -12.40 13.90
N ALA A 68 -15.72 -12.26 13.97
CA ALA A 68 -15.03 -11.00 13.78
C ALA A 68 -15.15 -10.48 12.34
N HIS A 69 -15.11 -11.37 11.34
CA HIS A 69 -15.39 -11.01 9.95
C HIS A 69 -16.83 -10.53 9.74
N ALA A 70 -17.80 -11.17 10.37
CA ALA A 70 -19.20 -10.72 10.33
C ALA A 70 -19.37 -9.35 10.99
N TYR A 71 -18.76 -9.15 12.16
CA TYR A 71 -18.79 -7.89 12.87
C TYR A 71 -18.10 -6.75 12.10
N ARG A 72 -16.89 -6.98 11.55
CA ARG A 72 -16.21 -5.97 10.75
C ARG A 72 -17.00 -5.53 9.50
N LYS A 73 -17.73 -6.48 8.87
CA LYS A 73 -18.63 -6.16 7.74
C LYS A 73 -19.80 -5.27 8.18
N LYS A 74 -20.33 -5.50 9.40
CA LYS A 74 -21.41 -4.72 9.98
C LYS A 74 -20.98 -3.29 10.28
N ILE A 75 -19.82 -3.09 10.93
CA ILE A 75 -19.33 -1.73 11.27
C ILE A 75 -18.78 -1.00 10.03
N GLY A 76 -18.27 -1.72 9.04
CA GLY A 76 -17.58 -1.16 7.88
C GLY A 76 -16.28 -0.44 8.24
N TYR A 77 -15.54 0.02 7.24
CA TYR A 77 -14.33 0.81 7.48
C TYR A 77 -14.54 2.33 7.30
N SER A 78 -15.67 2.74 6.72
CA SER A 78 -15.95 4.15 6.42
C SER A 78 -15.82 5.11 7.61
N PRO A 79 -16.24 4.75 8.86
CA PRO A 79 -16.06 5.64 10.01
C PRO A 79 -14.60 5.97 10.33
N PHE A 80 -13.67 5.06 9.96
CA PHE A 80 -12.24 5.16 10.26
C PHE A 80 -11.45 5.88 9.17
N ILE A 81 -11.98 6.00 7.94
CA ILE A 81 -11.29 6.68 6.82
C ILE A 81 -10.97 8.13 7.20
N LYS A 82 -11.83 8.80 7.96
CA LYS A 82 -11.61 10.19 8.43
C LYS A 82 -10.42 10.33 9.39
N LEU A 83 -9.93 9.22 9.95
CA LEU A 83 -8.76 9.19 10.82
C LEU A 83 -7.45 8.97 10.04
N MET A 84 -7.55 8.73 8.74
CA MET A 84 -6.38 8.61 7.85
C MET A 84 -5.88 10.00 7.49
N GLU A 85 -4.58 10.20 7.57
CA GLU A 85 -3.93 11.46 7.21
C GLU A 85 -3.24 11.30 5.85
N ILE A 86 -3.64 12.11 4.87
CA ILE A 86 -3.04 12.08 3.52
C ILE A 86 -1.60 12.61 3.58
N GLU A 87 -0.68 11.96 2.85
CA GLU A 87 0.69 12.48 2.72
C GLU A 87 0.66 13.88 2.07
N PRO A 88 1.29 14.88 2.69
CA PRO A 88 1.11 16.29 2.31
C PRO A 88 1.47 16.62 0.86
N ASN A 89 2.47 15.91 0.30
CA ASN A 89 2.97 16.15 -1.06
C ASN A 89 2.31 15.25 -2.12
N LEU A 90 1.41 14.33 -1.73
CA LEU A 90 0.81 13.37 -2.65
C LEU A 90 0.07 14.04 -3.81
N LYS A 91 -0.87 14.94 -3.53
CA LYS A 91 -1.66 15.58 -4.59
C LYS A 91 -0.82 16.46 -5.52
N PRO A 92 0.10 17.31 -5.01
CA PRO A 92 1.05 18.02 -5.85
C PRO A 92 1.88 17.08 -6.74
N LEU A 93 2.43 16.01 -6.18
CA LEU A 93 3.21 15.02 -6.90
C LEU A 93 2.39 14.36 -8.02
N LEU A 94 1.21 13.80 -7.72
CA LEU A 94 0.37 13.12 -8.71
C LEU A 94 0.00 14.04 -9.90
N LYS A 95 -0.22 15.34 -9.66
CA LYS A 95 -0.46 16.31 -10.74
C LYS A 95 0.74 16.47 -11.66
N LYS A 96 1.96 16.43 -11.13
CA LYS A 96 3.21 16.52 -11.90
C LYS A 96 3.54 15.24 -12.65
N LEU A 97 3.32 14.08 -12.01
CA LEU A 97 3.64 12.78 -12.58
C LEU A 97 2.74 12.43 -13.78
N ARG A 98 1.45 12.64 -13.67
CA ARG A 98 0.45 12.17 -14.64
C ARG A 98 0.62 12.62 -16.11
N PRO A 99 1.17 13.77 -16.43
CA PRO A 99 1.45 14.08 -17.83
C PRO A 99 2.48 13.14 -18.47
N LYS A 100 3.38 12.56 -17.68
CA LYS A 100 4.51 11.74 -18.17
C LYS A 100 4.36 10.26 -17.82
N TYR A 101 3.87 9.95 -16.63
CA TYR A 101 3.80 8.59 -16.09
C TYR A 101 2.37 8.13 -15.86
N LYS A 102 2.15 6.83 -16.02
CA LYS A 102 0.98 6.16 -15.46
C LYS A 102 1.15 6.00 -13.95
N THR A 103 0.06 6.09 -13.21
CA THR A 103 0.08 5.95 -11.75
C THR A 103 -0.82 4.82 -11.30
N ALA A 104 -0.32 3.98 -10.39
CA ALA A 104 -1.06 2.83 -9.89
C ALA A 104 -0.96 2.70 -8.37
N ILE A 105 -1.88 1.94 -7.78
CA ILE A 105 -1.83 1.50 -6.38
C ILE A 105 -1.71 -0.01 -6.35
N ALA A 106 -0.81 -0.54 -5.49
CA ALA A 106 -0.67 -1.97 -5.17
C ALA A 106 -0.76 -2.14 -3.65
N THR A 107 -1.88 -2.65 -3.13
CA THR A 107 -2.15 -2.64 -1.69
C THR A 107 -2.74 -3.94 -1.17
N ASN A 108 -2.39 -4.30 0.07
CA ASN A 108 -3.02 -5.40 0.80
C ASN A 108 -4.41 -5.07 1.36
N ARG A 109 -4.91 -3.85 1.16
CA ARG A 109 -6.33 -3.54 1.41
C ARG A 109 -7.22 -4.41 0.53
N THR A 110 -8.40 -4.76 1.04
CA THR A 110 -9.33 -5.66 0.32
C THR A 110 -10.48 -4.90 -0.34
N ASP A 111 -11.30 -4.19 0.44
CA ASP A 111 -12.61 -3.69 0.00
C ASP A 111 -12.82 -2.18 0.27
N THR A 112 -11.79 -1.47 0.68
CA THR A 112 -11.91 -0.10 1.18
C THR A 112 -11.40 0.97 0.22
N MET A 113 -10.60 0.61 -0.80
CA MET A 113 -9.89 1.59 -1.64
C MET A 113 -10.81 2.60 -2.33
N ASN A 114 -11.95 2.15 -2.88
CA ASN A 114 -12.89 3.07 -3.53
C ASN A 114 -13.41 4.15 -2.57
N SER A 115 -13.70 3.77 -1.33
CA SER A 115 -14.17 4.69 -0.29
C SER A 115 -13.04 5.62 0.18
N VAL A 116 -11.82 5.11 0.35
CA VAL A 116 -10.64 5.90 0.70
C VAL A 116 -10.36 6.97 -0.36
N LEU A 117 -10.30 6.57 -1.63
CA LEU A 117 -10.06 7.53 -2.73
C LEU A 117 -11.18 8.56 -2.87
N ALA A 118 -12.43 8.17 -2.59
CA ALA A 118 -13.56 9.10 -2.62
C ALA A 118 -13.48 10.12 -1.51
N GLU A 119 -13.28 9.71 -0.26
CA GLU A 119 -13.24 10.59 0.91
C GLU A 119 -12.12 11.62 0.80
N HIS A 120 -10.95 11.20 0.29
CA HIS A 120 -9.79 12.09 0.16
C HIS A 120 -9.70 12.83 -1.17
N ASN A 121 -10.76 12.77 -2.02
CA ASN A 121 -10.80 13.42 -3.34
C ASN A 121 -9.61 13.01 -4.23
N LEU A 122 -9.34 11.70 -4.31
CA LEU A 122 -8.28 11.11 -5.14
C LEU A 122 -8.84 10.27 -6.30
N LYS A 123 -10.17 10.23 -6.48
CA LYS A 123 -10.77 9.59 -7.66
C LYS A 123 -10.21 10.20 -8.93
N GLY A 124 -9.79 9.35 -9.86
CA GLY A 124 -9.23 9.77 -11.14
C GLY A 124 -7.76 10.23 -11.09
N TYR A 125 -7.09 10.18 -9.94
CA TYR A 125 -5.65 10.43 -9.86
C TYR A 125 -4.80 9.21 -10.18
N PHE A 126 -5.36 8.01 -10.08
CA PHE A 126 -4.67 6.76 -10.39
C PHE A 126 -5.31 6.10 -11.62
N ASP A 127 -4.47 5.63 -12.54
CA ASP A 127 -4.89 4.93 -13.75
C ASP A 127 -5.32 3.50 -13.43
N LEU A 128 -4.71 2.88 -12.40
CA LEU A 128 -5.02 1.52 -11.94
C LEU A 128 -4.95 1.41 -10.42
N VAL A 129 -5.89 0.66 -9.84
CA VAL A 129 -5.84 0.26 -8.42
C VAL A 129 -5.92 -1.26 -8.36
N VAL A 130 -4.88 -1.88 -7.79
CA VAL A 130 -4.81 -3.33 -7.56
C VAL A 130 -4.81 -3.58 -6.07
N SER A 131 -5.85 -4.23 -5.58
CA SER A 131 -6.05 -4.60 -4.18
C SER A 131 -5.83 -6.10 -3.96
N ALA A 132 -5.73 -6.52 -2.70
CA ALA A 132 -5.61 -7.94 -2.37
C ALA A 132 -6.77 -8.82 -2.90
N ARG A 133 -7.91 -8.23 -3.25
CA ARG A 133 -9.04 -8.95 -3.89
C ARG A 133 -8.83 -9.25 -5.36
N ASP A 134 -7.91 -8.54 -5.99
CA ASP A 134 -7.70 -8.61 -7.44
C ASP A 134 -6.68 -9.66 -7.84
N VAL A 135 -6.09 -10.35 -6.85
CA VAL A 135 -5.02 -11.33 -7.03
C VAL A 135 -5.26 -12.58 -6.17
N THR A 136 -4.56 -13.66 -6.51
CA THR A 136 -4.60 -14.90 -5.73
C THR A 136 -3.77 -14.79 -4.46
N HIS A 137 -2.59 -14.16 -4.57
CA HIS A 137 -1.65 -14.03 -3.48
C HIS A 137 -1.30 -12.54 -3.29
N PRO A 138 -1.75 -11.92 -2.18
CA PRO A 138 -1.35 -10.53 -1.85
C PRO A 138 0.11 -10.46 -1.42
N LYS A 139 0.64 -9.25 -1.17
CA LYS A 139 2.00 -9.08 -0.63
C LYS A 139 2.19 -9.93 0.63
N PRO A 140 3.32 -10.63 0.75
CA PRO A 140 4.61 -10.45 0.06
C PRO A 140 4.75 -11.10 -1.32
N HIS A 141 3.70 -11.72 -1.86
CA HIS A 141 3.74 -12.29 -3.21
C HIS A 141 3.74 -11.16 -4.27
N PRO A 142 4.39 -11.35 -5.45
CA PRO A 142 4.51 -10.31 -6.46
C PRO A 142 3.24 -10.04 -7.26
N ASP A 143 2.16 -10.80 -7.08
CA ASP A 143 0.96 -10.79 -7.95
C ASP A 143 0.38 -9.39 -8.18
N LEU A 144 0.35 -8.52 -7.14
CA LEU A 144 -0.15 -7.16 -7.28
C LEU A 144 0.67 -6.36 -8.30
N LEU A 145 1.99 -6.45 -8.21
CA LEU A 145 2.92 -5.76 -9.12
C LEU A 145 2.90 -6.40 -10.51
N MET A 146 2.91 -7.73 -10.60
CA MET A 146 2.78 -8.44 -11.87
C MET A 146 1.50 -8.09 -12.61
N LYS A 147 0.40 -7.89 -11.88
CA LYS A 147 -0.87 -7.44 -12.48
C LYS A 147 -0.77 -6.02 -13.04
N ILE A 148 -0.04 -5.12 -12.36
CA ILE A 148 0.24 -3.77 -12.86
C ILE A 148 1.07 -3.85 -14.15
N LEU A 149 2.17 -4.62 -14.15
CA LEU A 149 3.03 -4.78 -15.32
C LEU A 149 2.24 -5.31 -16.52
N THR A 150 1.43 -6.36 -16.31
CA THR A 150 0.59 -6.94 -17.34
C THR A 150 -0.45 -5.95 -17.87
N HIS A 151 -1.10 -5.17 -16.98
CA HIS A 151 -2.13 -4.21 -17.37
C HIS A 151 -1.60 -3.09 -18.27
N PHE A 152 -0.38 -2.62 -18.02
CA PHE A 152 0.24 -1.56 -18.80
C PHE A 152 1.13 -2.09 -19.93
N GLU A 153 1.25 -3.42 -20.09
CA GLU A 153 2.06 -4.11 -21.09
C GLU A 153 3.53 -3.65 -21.05
N ILE A 154 4.11 -3.59 -19.84
CA ILE A 154 5.48 -3.12 -19.59
C ILE A 154 6.34 -4.18 -18.91
N GLU A 155 7.66 -4.01 -19.06
CA GLU A 155 8.66 -4.80 -18.36
C GLU A 155 8.90 -4.26 -16.92
N ALA A 156 9.38 -5.10 -16.01
CA ALA A 156 9.59 -4.75 -14.61
C ALA A 156 10.49 -3.52 -14.41
N PHE A 157 11.56 -3.38 -15.22
CA PHE A 157 12.47 -2.23 -15.15
C PHE A 157 11.86 -0.90 -15.62
N GLN A 158 10.65 -0.92 -16.16
CA GLN A 158 9.88 0.27 -16.56
C GLN A 158 8.90 0.73 -15.49
N ALA A 159 8.87 0.04 -14.35
CA ALA A 159 8.04 0.39 -13.21
C ALA A 159 8.89 0.72 -11.98
N VAL A 160 8.38 1.64 -11.17
CA VAL A 160 8.89 1.96 -9.83
C VAL A 160 7.77 1.72 -8.82
N TYR A 161 8.09 1.07 -7.72
CA TYR A 161 7.17 0.87 -6.61
C TYR A 161 7.63 1.61 -5.37
N ILE A 162 6.73 2.33 -4.73
CA ILE A 162 6.97 3.04 -3.47
C ILE A 162 6.27 2.27 -2.36
N GLY A 163 7.04 1.77 -1.39
CA GLY A 163 6.54 0.98 -0.26
C GLY A 163 7.26 1.31 1.04
N ASP A 164 6.70 0.92 2.18
CA ASP A 164 7.26 1.21 3.51
C ASP A 164 7.49 -0.05 4.37
N SER A 165 7.06 -1.23 3.90
CA SER A 165 7.07 -2.48 4.65
C SER A 165 7.98 -3.56 4.06
N GLU A 166 8.36 -4.54 4.89
CA GLU A 166 9.07 -5.75 4.43
C GLU A 166 8.28 -6.52 3.37
N LEU A 167 6.95 -6.46 3.41
CA LEU A 167 6.12 -7.12 2.40
C LEU A 167 6.25 -6.44 1.03
N ASP A 168 6.46 -5.13 1.00
CA ASP A 168 6.73 -4.38 -0.23
C ASP A 168 8.10 -4.73 -0.80
N GLU A 169 9.12 -4.82 0.07
CA GLU A 169 10.46 -5.23 -0.31
C GLU A 169 10.47 -6.62 -0.96
N ILE A 170 9.83 -7.60 -0.31
CA ILE A 170 9.79 -8.98 -0.83
C ILE A 170 9.02 -9.02 -2.16
N ALA A 171 7.85 -8.34 -2.23
CA ALA A 171 7.02 -8.33 -3.44
C ALA A 171 7.73 -7.65 -4.62
N SER A 172 8.37 -6.50 -4.41
CA SER A 172 9.08 -5.77 -5.47
C SER A 172 10.30 -6.54 -5.97
N ARG A 173 11.09 -7.13 -5.06
CA ARG A 173 12.21 -8.00 -5.43
C ARG A 173 11.75 -9.20 -6.25
N ALA A 174 10.68 -9.86 -5.85
CA ALA A 174 10.14 -11.02 -6.56
C ALA A 174 9.55 -10.66 -7.94
N ALA A 175 9.02 -9.44 -8.10
CA ALA A 175 8.53 -8.91 -9.37
C ALA A 175 9.65 -8.32 -10.27
N GLY A 176 10.86 -8.10 -9.74
CA GLY A 176 11.95 -7.42 -10.44
C GLY A 176 11.71 -5.91 -10.65
N VAL A 177 10.83 -5.30 -9.85
CA VAL A 177 10.46 -3.88 -9.93
C VAL A 177 11.36 -3.08 -8.98
N PHE A 178 11.81 -1.89 -9.41
CA PHE A 178 12.57 -0.97 -8.56
C PHE A 178 11.77 -0.56 -7.33
N LEU A 179 12.37 -0.69 -6.14
CA LEU A 179 11.77 -0.26 -4.89
C LEU A 179 12.34 1.07 -4.43
N ILE A 180 11.47 2.00 -4.12
CA ILE A 180 11.79 3.19 -3.34
C ILE A 180 11.16 3.02 -1.95
N ALA A 181 12.00 2.89 -0.93
CA ALA A 181 11.56 2.77 0.45
C ALA A 181 11.11 4.14 0.99
N TYR A 182 9.87 4.21 1.45
CA TYR A 182 9.31 5.40 2.05
C TYR A 182 9.39 5.34 3.57
N ASN A 183 10.07 6.30 4.18
CA ASN A 183 10.19 6.47 5.64
C ASN A 183 10.70 5.23 6.41
N ASN A 184 11.31 4.27 5.72
CA ASN A 184 11.86 3.06 6.32
C ASN A 184 13.30 2.81 5.83
N PRO A 185 14.32 3.22 6.61
CA PRO A 185 15.72 3.06 6.22
C PRO A 185 16.24 1.61 6.35
N HIS A 186 15.45 0.69 6.91
CA HIS A 186 15.86 -0.69 7.15
C HIS A 186 15.57 -1.61 5.96
N LEU A 187 14.75 -1.17 5.01
CA LEU A 187 14.43 -1.96 3.81
C LEU A 187 15.63 -2.01 2.86
N SER A 188 15.82 -3.15 2.22
CA SER A 188 16.74 -3.27 1.08
C SER A 188 16.03 -2.74 -0.16
N ALA A 189 16.31 -1.49 -0.52
CA ALA A 189 15.65 -0.77 -1.61
C ALA A 189 16.68 -0.10 -2.52
N ASP A 190 16.28 0.21 -3.75
CA ASP A 190 17.13 0.92 -4.71
C ASP A 190 17.37 2.37 -4.27
N TYR A 191 16.33 2.98 -3.68
CA TYR A 191 16.39 4.35 -3.13
C TYR A 191 15.57 4.44 -1.83
N HIS A 192 15.88 5.46 -1.01
CA HIS A 192 15.15 5.78 0.21
C HIS A 192 14.71 7.25 0.18
N ILE A 193 13.47 7.50 0.56
CA ILE A 193 12.91 8.85 0.69
C ILE A 193 12.16 9.00 2.02
N GLN A 194 12.11 10.21 2.53
CA GLN A 194 11.32 10.56 3.72
C GLN A 194 10.06 11.36 3.37
N SER A 195 9.96 11.82 2.12
CA SER A 195 8.83 12.57 1.61
C SER A 195 8.61 12.25 0.14
N LEU A 196 7.37 12.18 -0.31
CA LEU A 196 7.04 12.01 -1.71
C LEU A 196 7.56 13.17 -2.60
N LYS A 197 7.89 14.31 -2.01
CA LYS A 197 8.52 15.43 -2.73
C LYS A 197 9.89 15.05 -3.34
N GLU A 198 10.61 14.11 -2.73
CA GLU A 198 11.93 13.69 -3.20
C GLU A 198 11.88 12.81 -4.44
N LEU A 199 10.72 12.22 -4.73
CA LEU A 199 10.55 11.30 -5.86
C LEU A 199 10.86 11.94 -7.21
N GLU A 200 10.51 13.22 -7.39
CA GLU A 200 10.76 13.94 -8.65
C GLU A 200 12.24 13.94 -9.03
N GLY A 201 13.12 14.29 -8.07
CA GLY A 201 14.56 14.31 -8.32
C GLY A 201 15.13 12.92 -8.64
N ILE A 202 14.62 11.86 -8.00
CA ILE A 202 15.05 10.48 -8.30
C ILE A 202 14.65 10.09 -9.72
N LEU A 203 13.43 10.41 -10.14
CA LEU A 203 12.94 10.08 -11.47
C LEU A 203 13.74 10.81 -12.57
N GLU A 204 14.01 12.10 -12.38
CA GLU A 204 14.71 12.92 -13.37
C GLU A 204 16.20 12.58 -13.47
N ASP A 205 16.88 12.48 -12.32
CA ASP A 205 18.34 12.39 -12.28
C ASP A 205 18.86 10.95 -12.43
N LYS A 206 18.16 9.96 -11.90
CA LYS A 206 18.69 8.63 -11.70
C LYS A 206 18.01 7.54 -12.51
N LEU A 207 16.71 7.62 -12.71
CA LEU A 207 15.96 6.57 -13.38
C LEU A 207 15.72 6.84 -14.86
N ASP A 208 15.50 8.10 -15.25
CA ASP A 208 15.30 8.45 -16.67
C ASP A 208 16.62 8.69 -17.43
N ASN A 209 17.68 9.15 -16.74
CA ASN A 209 18.96 9.55 -17.34
C ASN A 209 20.11 8.57 -17.07
N SER A 210 19.94 7.54 -16.24
CA SER A 210 21.04 6.58 -15.97
C SER A 210 21.27 5.64 -17.14
N PRO A 211 22.46 5.63 -17.76
CA PRO A 211 22.86 4.54 -18.64
C PRO A 211 23.15 3.33 -17.74
N PHE A 212 22.40 2.24 -17.88
CA PHE A 212 22.84 0.97 -17.33
C PHE A 212 24.12 0.54 -18.04
N THR A 213 25.20 0.50 -17.29
CA THR A 213 26.44 -0.20 -17.64
C THR A 213 26.28 -1.70 -17.34
#